data_7ab5171bb785b7c59f287f4f60224102
#
_entry.id   7ab5171bb785b7c59f287f4f60224102
#
_cell.length_a   1.000
_cell.length_b   1.000
_cell.length_c   1.000
_cell.angle_alpha   90.00
_cell.angle_beta   90.00
_cell.angle_gamma   90.00
#
_symmetry.space_group_name_H-M   'P 1'
#
loop_
_entity.id
_entity.type
_entity.pdbx_description
1 polymer ?
#
loop_
_entity_poly.entity_id
_entity_poly.type
_entity_poly.pdbx_seq_one_letter_code
_entity_poly.pdbx_strand_id
1 'polypeptide(L)'
;MPAIVRQTMGRSLARNLLTDIQTSSNEYYIGIGKSDLFNQEDTVVPPIDSPFEEREFRQNLQSIKKVEGSTFVAKRVNWSSGTTYAGWDDSVDPENTTSWYVLNDAKEVYICLDHAKNLDGSPKPSMVEPNYGLLNVPYEQPFTTVDGYTWKFIYSLRPETIFQFLSSNHIPVQEAEPSLPTGDPIEDLQTTVKLGAVGGQIISASVENGGSGYTVAPVLTVVGNGVGATAVAHISEGVVTKIEMTDYGSGYSYASFEVGGGGGYNCEIRAIVTSANGIGFDPIDDLKTSAVLLNIKPDGVVDDTFVVENTFRQMGVLKNPLAPDTSPFVGTSAKVLPTITLVNSSPFESGKTITGSVSGAVAHVDESAGSVVHYHQNESTGFKAFEMGESVSQAGVSVSGEIASLSPSNGINRFSGEVLYIENRARIRRDAEQQEDIKIVITV
;
A
#
# COMPACT_ATOMS: atom_id res chain seq x y z
N MET A 1 5.18 2.14 30.91
CA MET A 1 5.06 0.65 30.85
C MET A 1 5.37 0.24 29.42
N PRO A 2 6.22 -0.76 29.19
CA PRO A 2 6.41 -1.28 27.85
C PRO A 2 5.11 -1.95 27.39
N ALA A 3 4.58 -1.53 26.24
CA ALA A 3 3.34 -2.04 25.66
C ALA A 3 3.52 -2.15 24.14
N ILE A 4 2.83 -3.08 23.51
CA ILE A 4 2.83 -3.26 22.07
C ILE A 4 1.38 -3.30 21.57
N VAL A 5 1.10 -2.57 20.49
CA VAL A 5 -0.11 -2.76 19.69
C VAL A 5 0.21 -3.87 18.67
N ARG A 6 -0.51 -4.97 18.74
CA ARG A 6 -0.27 -6.10 17.84
C ARG A 6 -0.72 -5.77 16.42
N GLN A 7 0.02 -6.25 15.45
CA GLN A 7 -0.30 -6.10 14.02
C GLN A 7 -1.70 -6.63 13.64
N THR A 8 -2.23 -7.60 14.41
CA THR A 8 -3.63 -8.04 14.27
C THR A 8 -4.64 -6.89 14.41
N MET A 9 -4.35 -5.90 15.29
CA MET A 9 -5.18 -4.71 15.42
C MET A 9 -5.05 -3.81 14.18
N GLY A 10 -3.83 -3.59 13.67
CA GLY A 10 -3.62 -2.85 12.42
C GLY A 10 -4.34 -3.49 11.23
N ARG A 11 -4.25 -4.82 11.08
CA ARG A 11 -5.01 -5.55 10.04
C ARG A 11 -6.52 -5.40 10.18
N SER A 12 -7.04 -5.45 11.42
CA SER A 12 -8.46 -5.23 11.68
C SER A 12 -8.91 -3.82 11.32
N LEU A 13 -8.09 -2.80 11.62
CA LEU A 13 -8.37 -1.42 11.22
C LEU A 13 -8.32 -1.24 9.70
N ALA A 14 -7.33 -1.85 9.03
CA ALA A 14 -7.24 -1.85 7.56
C ALA A 14 -8.47 -2.51 6.90
N ARG A 15 -8.95 -3.64 7.45
CA ARG A 15 -10.19 -4.28 6.97
C ARG A 15 -11.41 -3.38 7.16
N ASN A 16 -11.54 -2.74 8.32
CA ASN A 16 -12.63 -1.80 8.57
C ASN A 16 -12.57 -0.60 7.60
N LEU A 17 -11.39 -0.04 7.37
CA LEU A 17 -11.19 1.05 6.41
C LEU A 17 -11.60 0.62 4.99
N LEU A 18 -11.11 -0.54 4.51
CA LEU A 18 -11.45 -1.03 3.18
C LEU A 18 -12.96 -1.29 3.04
N THR A 19 -13.57 -1.91 4.04
CA THR A 19 -15.03 -2.15 4.08
C THR A 19 -15.80 -0.83 4.05
N ASP A 20 -15.37 0.17 4.79
CA ASP A 20 -15.99 1.50 4.82
C ASP A 20 -15.90 2.20 3.46
N ILE A 21 -14.74 2.10 2.77
CA ILE A 21 -14.54 2.63 1.43
C ILE A 21 -15.44 1.93 0.40
N GLN A 22 -15.63 0.63 0.52
CA GLN A 22 -16.43 -0.18 -0.40
C GLN A 22 -17.93 -0.14 -0.09
N THR A 23 -18.33 0.46 1.03
CA THR A 23 -19.72 0.61 1.41
C THR A 23 -20.40 1.66 0.53
N SER A 24 -21.48 1.28 -0.17
CA SER A 24 -22.16 2.11 -1.16
C SER A 24 -22.78 3.42 -0.64
N SER A 25 -22.93 3.58 0.67
CA SER A 25 -23.39 4.82 1.31
C SER A 25 -22.27 5.82 1.57
N ASN A 26 -21.01 5.44 1.38
CA ASN A 26 -19.85 6.29 1.60
C ASN A 26 -19.18 6.64 0.27
N GLU A 27 -18.80 7.89 0.15
CA GLU A 27 -18.14 8.43 -1.02
C GLU A 27 -16.74 8.92 -0.65
N TYR A 28 -15.72 8.33 -1.27
CA TYR A 28 -14.32 8.66 -1.04
C TYR A 28 -13.72 9.31 -2.27
N TYR A 29 -13.01 10.42 -2.04
CA TYR A 29 -12.36 11.22 -3.07
C TYR A 29 -10.89 11.44 -2.72
N ILE A 30 -10.03 11.42 -3.74
CA ILE A 30 -8.69 11.95 -3.64
C ILE A 30 -8.70 13.36 -4.19
N GLY A 31 -8.24 14.31 -3.37
CA GLY A 31 -8.06 15.71 -3.73
C GLY A 31 -6.60 16.06 -3.98
N ILE A 32 -6.36 16.95 -4.93
CA ILE A 32 -5.05 17.55 -5.20
C ILE A 32 -5.11 19.07 -5.04
N GLY A 33 -4.01 19.67 -4.62
CA GLY A 33 -3.97 21.10 -4.43
C GLY A 33 -2.57 21.65 -4.12
N LYS A 34 -2.53 22.92 -3.72
CA LYS A 34 -1.34 23.71 -3.38
C LYS A 34 -0.42 23.94 -4.59
N SER A 35 -0.79 24.93 -5.39
CA SER A 35 0.06 25.42 -6.50
C SER A 35 1.20 26.32 -5.99
N ASP A 36 1.02 26.99 -4.87
CA ASP A 36 2.02 27.83 -4.23
C ASP A 36 3.12 27.03 -3.50
N LEU A 37 4.22 27.69 -3.22
CA LEU A 37 5.39 27.06 -2.58
C LEU A 37 5.12 26.78 -1.09
N PHE A 38 5.71 25.73 -0.53
CA PHE A 38 5.73 25.51 0.92
C PHE A 38 6.51 26.59 1.67
N ASN A 39 7.61 27.03 1.07
CA ASN A 39 8.53 28.04 1.60
C ASN A 39 9.37 28.61 0.43
N GLN A 40 10.30 29.50 0.70
CA GLN A 40 11.13 30.12 -0.34
C GLN A 40 11.95 29.12 -1.17
N GLU A 41 12.30 27.98 -0.59
CA GLU A 41 13.10 26.92 -1.24
C GLU A 41 12.24 25.78 -1.82
N ASP A 42 10.92 25.87 -1.69
CA ASP A 42 9.94 24.81 -2.07
C ASP A 42 10.27 23.44 -1.45
N THR A 43 10.82 23.45 -0.23
CA THR A 43 11.15 22.23 0.50
C THR A 43 9.87 21.61 1.07
N VAL A 44 9.68 20.32 0.84
CA VAL A 44 8.51 19.60 1.38
C VAL A 44 8.50 19.64 2.90
N VAL A 45 7.40 20.11 3.45
CA VAL A 45 7.16 20.14 4.90
C VAL A 45 6.24 18.97 5.24
N PRO A 46 6.62 18.08 6.18
CA PRO A 46 5.71 17.02 6.62
C PRO A 46 4.43 17.63 7.21
N PRO A 47 3.23 17.12 6.83
CA PRO A 47 1.99 17.58 7.43
C PRO A 47 1.93 17.19 8.91
N ILE A 48 1.22 17.99 9.70
CA ILE A 48 0.98 17.71 11.13
C ILE A 48 -0.51 17.43 11.36
N ASP A 49 -0.82 16.53 12.28
CA ASP A 49 -2.21 16.25 12.67
C ASP A 49 -2.76 17.45 13.48
N SER A 50 -3.39 18.39 12.77
CA SER A 50 -3.97 19.59 13.38
C SER A 50 -5.13 20.16 12.57
N PRO A 51 -6.10 20.83 13.22
CA PRO A 51 -7.17 21.55 12.52
C PRO A 51 -6.66 22.67 11.59
N PHE A 52 -5.48 23.18 11.83
CA PHE A 52 -4.85 24.19 10.95
C PHE A 52 -4.44 23.54 9.62
N GLU A 53 -3.75 22.40 9.64
CA GLU A 53 -3.31 21.66 8.46
C GLU A 53 -4.51 21.24 7.61
N GLU A 54 -5.60 20.76 8.27
CA GLU A 54 -6.85 20.43 7.58
C GLU A 54 -7.46 21.64 6.87
N ARG A 55 -7.49 22.82 7.51
CA ARG A 55 -7.97 24.05 6.87
C ARG A 55 -7.11 24.46 5.69
N GLU A 56 -5.78 24.40 5.85
CA GLU A 56 -4.83 24.70 4.77
C GLU A 56 -5.05 23.78 3.58
N PHE A 57 -5.17 22.48 3.81
CA PHE A 57 -5.48 21.52 2.74
C PHE A 57 -6.77 21.91 2.00
N ARG A 58 -7.85 22.21 2.73
CA ARG A 58 -9.14 22.60 2.16
C ARG A 58 -9.08 23.92 1.37
N GLN A 59 -8.30 24.89 1.85
CA GLN A 59 -8.09 26.19 1.18
C GLN A 59 -7.30 26.04 -0.13
N ASN A 60 -6.31 25.18 -0.12
CA ASN A 60 -5.43 24.91 -1.26
C ASN A 60 -6.00 23.91 -2.27
N LEU A 61 -7.13 23.25 -1.97
CA LEU A 61 -7.72 22.21 -2.79
C LEU A 61 -8.14 22.75 -4.16
N GLN A 62 -7.68 22.12 -5.23
CA GLN A 62 -7.95 22.48 -6.62
C GLN A 62 -9.04 21.61 -7.25
N SER A 63 -8.89 20.30 -7.10
CA SER A 63 -9.78 19.33 -7.72
C SER A 63 -9.88 18.08 -6.86
N ILE A 64 -11.00 17.37 -7.01
CA ILE A 64 -11.20 16.05 -6.41
C ILE A 64 -11.65 15.05 -7.46
N LYS A 65 -11.30 13.77 -7.26
CA LYS A 65 -11.82 12.65 -8.04
C LYS A 65 -12.19 11.49 -7.12
N LYS A 66 -13.34 10.88 -7.40
CA LYS A 66 -13.83 9.71 -6.68
C LYS A 66 -12.83 8.56 -6.78
N VAL A 67 -12.61 7.85 -5.69
CA VAL A 67 -11.78 6.64 -5.66
C VAL A 67 -12.36 5.61 -6.63
N GLU A 68 -11.55 5.19 -7.58
CA GLU A 68 -11.94 4.23 -8.63
C GLU A 68 -11.70 2.78 -8.19
N GLY A 69 -10.77 2.58 -7.27
CA GLY A 69 -10.47 1.27 -6.73
C GLY A 69 -9.73 1.34 -5.42
N SER A 70 -9.93 0.30 -4.62
CA SER A 70 -9.26 0.12 -3.32
C SER A 70 -8.94 -1.34 -3.08
N THR A 71 -7.78 -1.62 -2.49
CA THR A 71 -7.35 -2.98 -2.16
C THR A 71 -6.33 -2.99 -1.03
N PHE A 72 -6.15 -4.12 -0.37
CA PHE A 72 -4.99 -4.32 0.50
C PHE A 72 -3.71 -4.37 -0.32
N VAL A 73 -2.62 -3.92 0.28
CA VAL A 73 -1.29 -4.01 -0.33
C VAL A 73 -0.24 -4.46 0.66
N ALA A 74 0.73 -5.22 0.15
CA ALA A 74 1.95 -5.58 0.85
C ALA A 74 3.17 -4.99 0.13
N LYS A 75 4.31 -4.90 0.80
CA LYS A 75 5.56 -4.44 0.19
C LYS A 75 5.93 -5.36 -0.97
N ARG A 76 6.29 -4.78 -2.11
CA ARG A 76 6.73 -5.55 -3.27
C ARG A 76 8.15 -6.06 -3.09
N VAL A 77 8.31 -7.36 -3.17
CA VAL A 77 9.60 -8.04 -3.21
C VAL A 77 9.61 -8.94 -4.42
N ASN A 78 10.31 -8.54 -5.47
CA ASN A 78 10.50 -9.40 -6.62
C ASN A 78 11.51 -10.49 -6.30
N TRP A 79 11.25 -11.71 -6.78
CA TRP A 79 12.28 -12.74 -6.76
C TRP A 79 13.48 -12.31 -7.62
N SER A 80 14.67 -12.62 -7.16
CA SER A 80 15.91 -12.34 -7.88
C SER A 80 16.94 -13.43 -7.60
N SER A 81 17.51 -13.99 -8.65
CA SER A 81 18.55 -15.01 -8.55
C SER A 81 19.76 -14.51 -7.77
N GLY A 82 20.30 -15.35 -6.89
CA GLY A 82 21.43 -15.01 -6.03
C GLY A 82 21.05 -14.28 -4.73
N THR A 83 19.76 -14.01 -4.50
CA THR A 83 19.27 -13.39 -3.26
C THR A 83 18.97 -14.45 -2.20
N THR A 84 19.30 -14.16 -0.95
CA THR A 84 18.92 -14.99 0.21
C THR A 84 17.58 -14.49 0.77
N TYR A 85 16.57 -15.36 0.79
CA TYR A 85 15.28 -15.10 1.40
C TYR A 85 15.19 -15.78 2.78
N ALA A 86 14.47 -15.16 3.71
CA ALA A 86 14.18 -15.79 4.99
C ALA A 86 13.07 -16.84 4.86
N GLY A 87 13.10 -17.88 5.66
CA GLY A 87 11.93 -18.70 5.91
C GLY A 87 10.88 -17.92 6.72
N TRP A 88 9.60 -18.21 6.52
CA TRP A 88 8.54 -17.66 7.35
C TRP A 88 8.76 -18.07 8.82
N ASP A 89 8.61 -17.11 9.74
CA ASP A 89 8.85 -17.31 11.15
C ASP A 89 7.78 -16.59 11.99
N ASP A 90 7.20 -17.29 12.94
CA ASP A 90 6.14 -16.78 13.81
C ASP A 90 6.63 -15.78 14.89
N SER A 91 7.95 -15.74 15.13
CA SER A 91 8.58 -14.87 16.13
C SER A 91 9.13 -13.56 15.54
N VAL A 92 9.14 -13.42 14.22
CA VAL A 92 9.83 -12.33 13.55
C VAL A 92 8.88 -11.18 13.26
N ASP A 93 9.33 -9.95 13.53
CA ASP A 93 8.67 -8.73 13.10
C ASP A 93 8.90 -8.52 11.59
N PRO A 94 7.83 -8.49 10.79
CA PRO A 94 7.93 -8.36 9.34
C PRO A 94 8.55 -7.05 8.86
N GLU A 95 8.48 -5.97 9.63
CA GLU A 95 9.03 -4.67 9.25
C GLU A 95 10.56 -4.64 9.26
N ASN A 96 11.17 -5.49 10.08
CA ASN A 96 12.60 -5.49 10.36
C ASN A 96 13.39 -6.65 9.71
N THR A 97 12.79 -7.42 8.80
CA THR A 97 13.42 -8.64 8.29
C THR A 97 13.55 -8.72 6.78
N THR A 98 14.47 -9.59 6.33
CA THR A 98 14.50 -10.07 4.95
C THR A 98 13.14 -10.70 4.62
N SER A 99 12.59 -10.37 3.46
CA SER A 99 11.26 -10.87 3.08
C SER A 99 11.23 -12.39 3.01
N TRP A 100 10.17 -12.97 3.55
CA TRP A 100 9.83 -14.38 3.46
C TRP A 100 8.83 -14.68 2.32
N TYR A 101 8.46 -13.69 1.50
CA TYR A 101 7.62 -13.85 0.33
C TYR A 101 8.20 -13.14 -0.88
N VAL A 102 7.83 -13.58 -2.05
CA VAL A 102 8.30 -13.01 -3.32
C VAL A 102 7.17 -12.95 -4.34
N LEU A 103 7.29 -12.01 -5.25
CA LEU A 103 6.57 -11.93 -6.52
C LEU A 103 7.50 -12.44 -7.62
N ASN A 104 7.11 -13.50 -8.34
CA ASN A 104 7.86 -14.00 -9.47
C ASN A 104 7.56 -13.23 -10.78
N ASP A 105 8.22 -13.59 -11.87
CA ASP A 105 8.01 -12.95 -13.17
C ASP A 105 6.63 -13.22 -13.77
N ALA A 106 6.02 -14.37 -13.45
CA ALA A 106 4.66 -14.73 -13.83
C ALA A 106 3.58 -13.97 -13.04
N LYS A 107 3.97 -13.08 -12.11
CA LYS A 107 3.08 -12.32 -11.21
C LYS A 107 2.33 -13.21 -10.21
N GLU A 108 3.00 -14.23 -9.77
CA GLU A 108 2.56 -15.14 -8.72
C GLU A 108 3.28 -14.83 -7.41
N VAL A 109 2.56 -14.92 -6.30
CA VAL A 109 3.10 -14.68 -4.95
C VAL A 109 3.35 -15.98 -4.24
N TYR A 110 4.57 -16.14 -3.73
CA TYR A 110 5.03 -17.31 -2.98
C TYR A 110 5.54 -16.93 -1.60
N ILE A 111 5.25 -17.78 -0.62
CA ILE A 111 5.86 -17.71 0.72
C ILE A 111 6.98 -18.75 0.80
N CYS A 112 8.13 -18.32 1.28
CA CYS A 112 9.24 -19.20 1.65
C CYS A 112 8.94 -19.83 3.01
N LEU A 113 8.70 -21.12 3.05
CA LEU A 113 8.45 -21.86 4.29
C LEU A 113 9.76 -22.21 4.99
N ASP A 114 10.77 -22.63 4.21
CA ASP A 114 12.11 -22.89 4.73
C ASP A 114 13.15 -22.46 3.68
N HIS A 115 14.17 -21.75 4.13
CA HIS A 115 15.25 -21.32 3.27
C HIS A 115 16.37 -22.37 3.18
N ALA A 116 17.00 -22.45 2.02
CA ALA A 116 18.13 -23.35 1.82
C ALA A 116 19.31 -22.99 2.75
N LYS A 117 19.95 -24.00 3.31
CA LYS A 117 21.12 -23.87 4.18
C LYS A 117 22.28 -24.70 3.65
N ASN A 118 23.50 -24.21 3.85
CA ASN A 118 24.72 -24.98 3.69
C ASN A 118 24.87 -26.03 4.82
N LEU A 119 25.83 -26.92 4.69
CA LEU A 119 26.08 -27.94 5.71
C LEU A 119 26.51 -27.35 7.08
N ASP A 120 27.09 -26.16 7.09
CA ASP A 120 27.44 -25.41 8.30
C ASP A 120 26.28 -24.61 8.92
N GLY A 121 25.07 -24.72 8.33
CA GLY A 121 23.88 -24.01 8.77
C GLY A 121 23.72 -22.57 8.22
N SER A 122 24.72 -22.05 7.52
CA SER A 122 24.64 -20.72 6.93
C SER A 122 23.59 -20.66 5.80
N PRO A 123 22.85 -19.52 5.64
CA PRO A 123 21.89 -19.36 4.56
C PRO A 123 22.52 -19.46 3.17
N LYS A 124 21.82 -20.10 2.25
CA LYS A 124 22.25 -20.28 0.86
C LYS A 124 21.39 -19.40 -0.06
N PRO A 125 21.97 -18.71 -1.07
CA PRO A 125 21.16 -17.89 -1.98
C PRO A 125 20.22 -18.74 -2.83
N SER A 126 19.03 -18.20 -3.14
CA SER A 126 18.08 -18.79 -4.08
C SER A 126 18.54 -18.57 -5.51
N MET A 127 18.61 -19.66 -6.28
CA MET A 127 19.06 -19.68 -7.67
C MET A 127 17.97 -20.12 -8.63
N VAL A 128 16.85 -20.63 -8.12
CA VAL A 128 15.73 -21.16 -8.90
C VAL A 128 14.46 -20.42 -8.52
N GLU A 129 13.85 -19.76 -9.50
CA GLU A 129 12.59 -19.05 -9.31
C GLU A 129 11.47 -20.00 -8.95
N PRO A 130 10.68 -19.71 -7.89
CA PRO A 130 9.50 -20.50 -7.60
C PRO A 130 8.47 -20.33 -8.72
N ASN A 131 8.05 -21.46 -9.31
CA ASN A 131 7.07 -21.46 -10.38
C ASN A 131 6.31 -22.80 -10.37
N TYR A 132 5.04 -22.73 -10.04
CA TYR A 132 4.17 -23.90 -9.98
C TYR A 132 3.89 -24.53 -11.33
N GLY A 133 3.81 -23.74 -12.38
CA GLY A 133 3.54 -24.21 -13.74
C GLY A 133 4.57 -25.19 -14.30
N LEU A 134 5.74 -25.27 -13.66
CA LEU A 134 6.82 -26.19 -14.03
C LEU A 134 6.79 -27.50 -13.22
N LEU A 135 5.91 -27.61 -12.21
CA LEU A 135 5.88 -28.72 -11.27
C LEU A 135 4.53 -29.46 -11.35
N ASN A 136 4.57 -30.76 -11.31
CA ASN A 136 3.36 -31.59 -11.29
C ASN A 136 2.92 -31.85 -9.82
N VAL A 137 2.74 -30.79 -9.05
CA VAL A 137 2.35 -30.81 -7.63
C VAL A 137 1.04 -30.03 -7.47
N PRO A 138 0.11 -30.42 -6.59
CA PRO A 138 -1.11 -29.65 -6.31
C PRO A 138 -0.79 -28.25 -5.75
N TYR A 139 -1.51 -27.22 -6.18
CA TYR A 139 -1.25 -25.81 -5.82
C TYR A 139 -1.33 -25.51 -4.32
N GLU A 140 -2.12 -26.28 -3.58
CA GLU A 140 -2.26 -26.17 -2.14
C GLU A 140 -1.07 -26.76 -1.35
N GLN A 141 -0.19 -27.54 -2.02
CA GLN A 141 0.95 -28.19 -1.39
C GLN A 141 2.23 -27.34 -1.50
N PRO A 142 3.09 -27.34 -0.48
CA PRO A 142 4.45 -26.82 -0.61
C PRO A 142 5.29 -27.65 -1.59
N PHE A 143 6.31 -27.02 -2.15
CA PHE A 143 7.30 -27.70 -3.00
C PHE A 143 8.72 -27.19 -2.72
N THR A 144 9.71 -28.03 -2.94
CA THR A 144 11.11 -27.67 -2.76
C THR A 144 11.82 -27.55 -4.11
N THR A 145 12.44 -26.40 -4.37
CA THR A 145 13.25 -26.17 -5.56
C THR A 145 14.62 -26.87 -5.44
N VAL A 146 15.30 -27.12 -6.57
CA VAL A 146 16.58 -27.86 -6.57
C VAL A 146 17.70 -27.14 -5.83
N ASP A 147 17.60 -25.85 -5.55
CA ASP A 147 18.51 -25.08 -4.71
C ASP A 147 18.26 -25.25 -3.20
N GLY A 148 17.14 -25.94 -2.83
CA GLY A 148 16.81 -26.33 -1.46
C GLY A 148 15.86 -25.41 -0.73
N TYR A 149 15.29 -24.40 -1.41
CA TYR A 149 14.23 -23.56 -0.86
C TYR A 149 12.88 -24.27 -0.92
N THR A 150 12.10 -24.18 0.14
CA THR A 150 10.72 -24.69 0.18
C THR A 150 9.74 -23.53 0.09
N TRP A 151 8.95 -23.52 -0.96
CA TRP A 151 7.99 -22.48 -1.29
C TRP A 151 6.56 -22.99 -1.20
N LYS A 152 5.63 -22.08 -0.90
CA LYS A 152 4.20 -22.31 -1.03
C LYS A 152 3.59 -21.20 -1.89
N PHE A 153 2.84 -21.61 -2.92
CA PHE A 153 2.05 -20.70 -3.73
C PHE A 153 0.88 -20.13 -2.91
N ILE A 154 0.60 -18.84 -3.07
CA ILE A 154 -0.48 -18.16 -2.37
C ILE A 154 -1.55 -17.68 -3.34
N TYR A 155 -1.20 -16.87 -4.33
CA TYR A 155 -2.10 -16.39 -5.36
C TYR A 155 -1.36 -15.84 -6.58
N SER A 156 -2.09 -15.70 -7.68
CA SER A 156 -1.63 -15.00 -8.89
C SER A 156 -2.35 -13.66 -9.00
N LEU A 157 -1.63 -12.64 -9.47
CA LEU A 157 -2.22 -11.33 -9.77
C LEU A 157 -2.97 -11.38 -11.10
N ARG A 158 -4.23 -10.94 -11.11
CA ARG A 158 -5.02 -10.78 -12.34
C ARG A 158 -4.54 -9.58 -13.14
N PRO A 159 -4.66 -9.59 -14.47
CA PRO A 159 -4.23 -8.49 -15.34
C PRO A 159 -4.83 -7.12 -14.94
N GLU A 160 -6.12 -7.07 -14.62
CA GLU A 160 -6.80 -5.86 -14.17
C GLU A 160 -6.26 -5.36 -12.82
N THR A 161 -6.00 -6.26 -11.89
CA THR A 161 -5.40 -5.94 -10.58
C THR A 161 -3.96 -5.42 -10.73
N ILE A 162 -3.18 -6.02 -11.63
CA ILE A 162 -1.84 -5.55 -11.98
C ILE A 162 -1.90 -4.12 -12.52
N PHE A 163 -2.79 -3.89 -13.49
CA PHE A 163 -2.89 -2.59 -14.14
C PHE A 163 -3.36 -1.49 -13.19
N GLN A 164 -4.25 -1.81 -12.27
CA GLN A 164 -4.82 -0.83 -11.35
C GLN A 164 -3.98 -0.61 -10.09
N PHE A 165 -3.44 -1.66 -9.48
CA PHE A 165 -2.90 -1.59 -8.13
C PHE A 165 -1.41 -1.92 -7.98
N LEU A 166 -0.81 -2.69 -8.90
CA LEU A 166 0.62 -2.99 -8.80
C LEU A 166 1.45 -1.72 -8.96
N SER A 167 2.38 -1.50 -8.04
CA SER A 167 3.30 -0.37 -8.10
C SER A 167 4.76 -0.83 -8.02
N SER A 168 5.70 0.11 -8.07
CA SER A 168 7.12 -0.18 -7.84
C SER A 168 7.39 -0.73 -6.44
N ASN A 169 6.59 -0.33 -5.45
CA ASN A 169 6.84 -0.59 -4.03
C ASN A 169 5.82 -1.52 -3.38
N HIS A 170 4.65 -1.75 -4.00
CA HIS A 170 3.57 -2.53 -3.41
C HIS A 170 2.98 -3.54 -4.38
N ILE A 171 2.56 -4.68 -3.84
CA ILE A 171 1.74 -5.69 -4.51
C ILE A 171 0.33 -5.68 -3.91
N PRO A 172 -0.73 -5.76 -4.73
CA PRO A 172 -2.08 -5.92 -4.24
C PRO A 172 -2.27 -7.29 -3.59
N VAL A 173 -3.05 -7.33 -2.50
CA VAL A 173 -3.38 -8.54 -1.76
C VAL A 173 -4.89 -8.70 -1.74
N GLN A 174 -5.38 -9.82 -2.24
CA GLN A 174 -6.80 -10.13 -2.32
C GLN A 174 -7.16 -11.25 -1.36
N GLU A 175 -8.33 -11.16 -0.75
CA GLU A 175 -8.93 -12.27 -0.02
C GLU A 175 -9.40 -13.33 -1.02
N ALA A 176 -9.22 -14.61 -0.66
CA ALA A 176 -9.74 -15.71 -1.45
C ALA A 176 -11.25 -15.88 -1.24
N GLU A 177 -11.95 -16.24 -2.30
CA GLU A 177 -13.37 -16.56 -2.23
C GLU A 177 -13.66 -17.72 -1.25
N PRO A 178 -14.86 -17.79 -0.67
CA PRO A 178 -15.17 -18.82 0.33
C PRO A 178 -15.39 -20.20 -0.27
N SER A 179 -15.69 -20.33 -1.56
CA SER A 179 -16.07 -21.60 -2.21
C SER A 179 -15.80 -21.62 -3.71
N LEU A 180 -15.67 -22.82 -4.28
CA LEU A 180 -15.53 -23.09 -5.71
C LEU A 180 -16.86 -23.51 -6.36
N PRO A 181 -17.06 -23.27 -7.69
CA PRO A 181 -16.19 -22.44 -8.54
C PRO A 181 -16.47 -20.95 -8.33
N THR A 182 -15.44 -20.10 -8.49
CA THR A 182 -15.59 -18.64 -8.41
C THR A 182 -16.06 -18.03 -9.74
N GLY A 183 -15.85 -18.75 -10.83
CA GLY A 183 -16.08 -18.29 -12.20
C GLY A 183 -14.85 -17.68 -12.87
N ASP A 184 -13.77 -17.50 -12.15
CA ASP A 184 -12.46 -17.04 -12.64
C ASP A 184 -11.40 -18.11 -12.34
N PRO A 185 -10.67 -18.63 -13.34
CA PRO A 185 -9.65 -19.67 -13.13
C PRO A 185 -8.51 -19.23 -12.19
N ILE A 186 -8.16 -17.95 -12.14
CA ILE A 186 -7.11 -17.42 -11.25
C ILE A 186 -7.62 -17.39 -9.80
N GLU A 187 -8.86 -16.96 -9.59
CA GLU A 187 -9.51 -17.01 -8.27
C GLU A 187 -9.74 -18.44 -7.81
N ASP A 188 -10.08 -19.37 -8.72
CA ASP A 188 -10.21 -20.78 -8.41
C ASP A 188 -8.91 -21.37 -7.84
N LEU A 189 -7.74 -20.99 -8.39
CA LEU A 189 -6.44 -21.39 -7.83
C LEU A 189 -6.24 -20.88 -6.41
N GLN A 190 -6.48 -19.61 -6.18
CA GLN A 190 -6.36 -19.00 -4.84
C GLN A 190 -7.33 -19.63 -3.84
N THR A 191 -8.57 -19.87 -4.26
CA THR A 191 -9.59 -20.53 -3.43
C THR A 191 -9.21 -21.99 -3.14
N THR A 192 -8.62 -22.71 -4.10
CA THR A 192 -8.07 -24.05 -3.88
C THR A 192 -6.98 -24.05 -2.80
N VAL A 193 -6.06 -23.07 -2.83
CA VAL A 193 -5.03 -22.91 -1.79
C VAL A 193 -5.65 -22.64 -0.42
N LYS A 194 -6.68 -21.79 -0.36
CA LYS A 194 -7.41 -21.49 0.89
C LYS A 194 -8.07 -22.73 1.46
N LEU A 195 -8.79 -23.49 0.64
CA LEU A 195 -9.51 -24.69 1.07
C LEU A 195 -8.56 -25.85 1.45
N GLY A 196 -7.36 -25.88 0.84
CA GLY A 196 -6.31 -26.86 1.15
C GLY A 196 -5.34 -26.40 2.25
N ALA A 197 -5.56 -25.23 2.87
CA ALA A 197 -4.72 -24.77 3.96
C ALA A 197 -4.89 -25.66 5.20
N VAL A 198 -3.76 -26.03 5.82
CA VAL A 198 -3.75 -26.90 7.01
C VAL A 198 -3.25 -26.10 8.21
N GLY A 199 -4.11 -25.98 9.21
CA GLY A 199 -3.81 -25.22 10.42
C GLY A 199 -2.86 -25.93 11.37
N GLY A 200 -2.02 -25.13 12.05
CA GLY A 200 -1.11 -25.63 13.07
C GLY A 200 -0.09 -26.63 12.53
N GLN A 201 0.51 -26.38 11.39
CA GLN A 201 1.65 -27.13 10.87
C GLN A 201 2.96 -26.62 11.48
N ILE A 202 3.91 -27.52 11.72
CA ILE A 202 5.31 -27.16 12.03
C ILE A 202 6.06 -27.11 10.70
N ILE A 203 6.17 -25.93 10.11
CA ILE A 203 6.69 -25.78 8.73
C ILE A 203 8.20 -25.77 8.64
N SER A 204 8.86 -25.39 9.72
CA SER A 204 10.32 -25.41 9.82
C SER A 204 10.76 -25.40 11.30
N ALA A 205 12.06 -25.41 11.54
CA ALA A 205 12.61 -25.30 12.87
C ALA A 205 13.91 -24.47 12.87
N SER A 206 14.05 -23.62 13.90
CA SER A 206 15.25 -22.84 14.15
C SER A 206 16.17 -23.58 15.11
N VAL A 207 17.46 -23.71 14.76
CA VAL A 207 18.47 -24.21 15.67
C VAL A 207 18.96 -23.03 16.50
N GLU A 208 18.49 -22.93 17.73
CA GLU A 208 18.88 -21.85 18.66
C GLU A 208 20.27 -22.11 19.26
N ASN A 209 20.57 -23.39 19.52
CA ASN A 209 21.90 -23.87 19.92
C ASN A 209 22.14 -25.23 19.28
N GLY A 210 23.18 -25.36 18.47
CA GLY A 210 23.48 -26.62 17.79
C GLY A 210 24.10 -27.69 18.70
N GLY A 211 24.42 -27.34 19.96
CA GLY A 211 25.09 -28.24 20.89
C GLY A 211 26.51 -28.62 20.48
N SER A 212 27.03 -29.72 21.01
CA SER A 212 28.33 -30.23 20.65
C SER A 212 28.49 -31.72 20.93
N GLY A 213 29.53 -32.34 20.33
CA GLY A 213 29.91 -33.72 20.59
C GLY A 213 29.06 -34.77 19.85
N TYR A 214 28.21 -34.38 18.93
CA TYR A 214 27.41 -35.32 18.12
C TYR A 214 28.28 -36.12 17.15
N THR A 215 28.24 -37.43 17.26
CA THR A 215 28.95 -38.35 16.36
C THR A 215 28.03 -38.89 15.25
N VAL A 216 26.74 -38.93 15.51
CA VAL A 216 25.66 -39.22 14.55
C VAL A 216 24.50 -38.25 14.79
N ALA A 217 23.64 -38.09 13.79
CA ALA A 217 22.48 -37.22 13.94
C ALA A 217 21.58 -37.68 15.12
N PRO A 218 21.19 -36.77 16.01
CA PRO A 218 20.26 -37.12 17.09
C PRO A 218 18.87 -37.42 16.56
N VAL A 219 18.11 -38.19 17.33
CA VAL A 219 16.68 -38.42 17.08
C VAL A 219 15.89 -37.23 17.61
N LEU A 220 14.98 -36.70 16.79
CA LEU A 220 14.08 -35.63 17.16
C LEU A 220 12.69 -36.18 17.47
N THR A 221 12.15 -35.82 18.61
CA THR A 221 10.76 -36.14 18.99
C THR A 221 9.99 -34.85 19.12
N VAL A 222 8.90 -34.71 18.38
CA VAL A 222 8.01 -33.53 18.49
C VAL A 222 7.09 -33.72 19.70
N VAL A 223 7.07 -32.71 20.57
CA VAL A 223 6.19 -32.65 21.74
C VAL A 223 5.28 -31.44 21.59
N GLY A 224 3.97 -31.65 21.62
CA GLY A 224 2.96 -30.59 21.46
C GLY A 224 1.54 -31.16 21.51
N ASN A 225 0.56 -30.32 21.20
CA ASN A 225 -0.87 -30.72 21.24
C ASN A 225 -1.42 -31.13 19.86
N GLY A 226 -0.63 -31.04 18.80
CA GLY A 226 -0.97 -31.52 17.46
C GLY A 226 -0.51 -32.96 17.21
N VAL A 227 -0.57 -33.39 15.95
CA VAL A 227 -0.22 -34.76 15.57
C VAL A 227 0.55 -34.80 14.24
N GLY A 228 1.38 -35.83 14.07
CA GLY A 228 1.93 -36.25 12.78
C GLY A 228 3.21 -35.55 12.33
N ALA A 229 3.67 -34.47 12.98
CA ALA A 229 4.91 -33.82 12.56
C ALA A 229 6.14 -34.71 12.87
N THR A 230 7.04 -34.77 11.87
CA THR A 230 8.32 -35.49 11.99
C THR A 230 9.44 -34.66 11.36
N ALA A 231 10.68 -34.83 11.89
CA ALA A 231 11.84 -34.11 11.41
C ALA A 231 13.11 -34.93 11.56
N VAL A 232 14.15 -34.58 10.80
CA VAL A 232 15.50 -35.14 10.90
C VAL A 232 16.51 -34.00 11.15
N ALA A 233 17.51 -34.30 11.98
CA ALA A 233 18.60 -33.39 12.24
C ALA A 233 19.77 -33.69 11.29
N HIS A 234 20.46 -32.64 10.85
CA HIS A 234 21.73 -32.72 10.13
C HIS A 234 22.87 -32.18 11.04
N ILE A 235 23.98 -32.83 11.02
CA ILE A 235 25.15 -32.44 11.81
C ILE A 235 26.36 -32.11 10.91
N SER A 236 27.13 -31.14 11.33
CA SER A 236 28.47 -30.84 10.78
C SER A 236 29.42 -30.57 11.91
N GLU A 237 30.59 -31.21 11.87
CA GLU A 237 31.64 -31.08 12.88
C GLU A 237 31.18 -31.29 14.34
N GLY A 238 30.24 -32.23 14.54
CA GLY A 238 29.72 -32.56 15.86
C GLY A 238 28.69 -31.58 16.43
N VAL A 239 28.14 -30.70 15.59
CA VAL A 239 27.10 -29.70 15.91
C VAL A 239 25.88 -29.95 15.05
N VAL A 240 24.67 -29.79 15.57
CA VAL A 240 23.43 -29.77 14.79
C VAL A 240 23.31 -28.43 14.06
N THR A 241 23.27 -28.46 12.73
CA THR A 241 23.31 -27.26 11.89
C THR A 241 22.04 -26.99 11.14
N LYS A 242 21.22 -28.03 10.89
CA LYS A 242 19.97 -27.93 10.14
C LYS A 242 18.96 -28.93 10.65
N ILE A 243 17.68 -28.54 10.69
CA ILE A 243 16.55 -29.42 10.86
C ILE A 243 15.78 -29.44 9.55
N GLU A 244 15.39 -30.61 9.11
CA GLU A 244 14.57 -30.83 7.92
C GLU A 244 13.26 -31.50 8.34
N MET A 245 12.13 -30.84 8.09
CA MET A 245 10.81 -31.42 8.34
C MET A 245 10.53 -32.47 7.29
N THR A 246 10.17 -33.67 7.73
CA THR A 246 9.76 -34.78 6.84
C THR A 246 8.25 -34.92 6.76
N ASP A 247 7.53 -34.44 7.78
CA ASP A 247 6.09 -34.25 7.80
C ASP A 247 5.79 -33.03 8.67
N TYR A 248 4.91 -32.15 8.19
CA TYR A 248 4.57 -30.91 8.91
C TYR A 248 3.53 -31.13 10.01
N GLY A 249 2.79 -32.24 9.99
CA GLY A 249 1.69 -32.53 10.91
C GLY A 249 0.55 -31.51 10.82
N SER A 250 -0.28 -31.49 11.84
CA SER A 250 -1.40 -30.55 11.93
C SER A 250 -1.91 -30.36 13.37
N GLY A 251 -2.68 -29.27 13.59
CA GLY A 251 -3.39 -29.01 14.84
C GLY A 251 -2.51 -28.54 16.01
N TYR A 252 -1.25 -28.20 15.77
CA TYR A 252 -0.38 -27.65 16.80
C TYR A 252 -0.74 -26.18 17.09
N SER A 253 -0.91 -25.84 18.36
CA SER A 253 -0.91 -24.44 18.82
C SER A 253 0.36 -24.12 19.62
N TYR A 254 1.11 -25.14 19.99
CA TYR A 254 2.46 -25.09 20.53
C TYR A 254 3.19 -26.40 20.23
N ALA A 255 4.50 -26.31 20.02
CA ALA A 255 5.37 -27.46 19.84
C ALA A 255 6.79 -27.16 20.31
N SER A 256 7.51 -28.22 20.69
CA SER A 256 8.94 -28.22 20.97
C SER A 256 9.58 -29.50 20.45
N PHE A 257 10.88 -29.51 20.35
CA PHE A 257 11.66 -30.70 20.00
C PHE A 257 12.41 -31.24 21.22
N GLU A 258 12.23 -32.53 21.51
CA GLU A 258 13.14 -33.28 22.38
C GLU A 258 14.23 -33.89 21.52
N VAL A 259 15.49 -33.65 21.93
CA VAL A 259 16.69 -34.12 21.21
C VAL A 259 17.32 -35.26 22.00
N GLY A 260 17.33 -36.45 21.39
CA GLY A 260 17.80 -37.66 22.04
C GLY A 260 18.89 -38.40 21.26
N GLY A 261 19.85 -39.02 21.94
CA GLY A 261 20.91 -39.82 21.32
C GLY A 261 22.00 -38.99 20.62
N GLY A 262 22.67 -39.60 19.64
CA GLY A 262 23.71 -38.94 18.84
C GLY A 262 25.07 -38.72 19.55
N GLY A 263 25.13 -38.94 20.86
CA GLY A 263 26.39 -38.81 21.68
C GLY A 263 26.70 -37.38 22.08
N GLY A 264 25.99 -36.36 21.58
CA GLY A 264 26.15 -34.95 21.90
C GLY A 264 25.20 -34.45 22.99
N TYR A 265 25.29 -33.15 23.29
CA TYR A 265 24.50 -32.48 24.33
C TYR A 265 24.27 -31.00 24.04
N ASN A 266 23.31 -30.38 24.76
CA ASN A 266 22.97 -28.95 24.70
C ASN A 266 22.47 -28.45 23.36
N CYS A 267 21.84 -29.30 22.54
CA CYS A 267 21.13 -28.84 21.37
C CYS A 267 19.72 -28.29 21.73
N GLU A 268 19.41 -27.07 21.29
CA GLU A 268 18.14 -26.42 21.50
C GLU A 268 17.52 -26.06 20.14
N ILE A 269 16.29 -26.48 19.92
CA ILE A 269 15.57 -26.31 18.67
C ILE A 269 14.21 -25.69 18.97
N ARG A 270 13.87 -24.63 18.25
CA ARG A 270 12.55 -23.97 18.31
C ARG A 270 11.73 -24.43 17.10
N ALA A 271 10.52 -24.92 17.36
CA ALA A 271 9.55 -25.19 16.31
C ALA A 271 8.93 -23.90 15.79
N ILE A 272 8.73 -23.79 14.49
CA ILE A 272 8.01 -22.69 13.83
C ILE A 272 6.62 -23.19 13.43
N VAL A 273 5.59 -22.70 14.13
CA VAL A 273 4.21 -23.20 14.03
C VAL A 273 3.36 -22.19 13.30
N THR A 274 2.59 -22.64 12.28
CA THR A 274 1.66 -21.78 11.55
C THR A 274 0.44 -21.39 12.39
N SER A 275 -0.33 -20.42 11.88
CA SER A 275 -1.61 -20.06 12.47
C SER A 275 -2.60 -21.24 12.53
N ALA A 276 -3.66 -21.11 13.31
CA ALA A 276 -4.71 -22.12 13.41
C ALA A 276 -5.40 -22.44 12.09
N ASN A 277 -5.38 -21.52 11.13
CA ASN A 277 -5.95 -21.72 9.78
C ASN A 277 -4.91 -22.19 8.74
N GLY A 278 -3.63 -22.06 9.05
CA GLY A 278 -2.52 -22.41 8.14
C GLY A 278 -2.18 -21.33 7.11
N ILE A 279 -1.01 -21.47 6.49
CA ILE A 279 -0.55 -20.58 5.42
C ILE A 279 -1.35 -20.87 4.14
N GLY A 280 -1.78 -19.79 3.46
CA GLY A 280 -2.62 -19.84 2.27
C GLY A 280 -4.11 -19.66 2.56
N PHE A 281 -4.53 -19.71 3.83
CA PHE A 281 -5.93 -19.50 4.20
C PHE A 281 -6.36 -18.05 4.01
N ASP A 282 -5.52 -17.11 4.45
CA ASP A 282 -5.79 -15.68 4.38
C ASP A 282 -4.49 -14.92 3.99
N PRO A 283 -4.35 -14.50 2.73
CA PRO A 283 -3.16 -13.81 2.26
C PRO A 283 -2.84 -12.51 3.02
N ILE A 284 -3.87 -11.83 3.56
CA ILE A 284 -3.69 -10.59 4.34
C ILE A 284 -2.95 -10.89 5.65
N ASP A 285 -3.33 -12.00 6.31
CA ASP A 285 -2.66 -12.45 7.53
C ASP A 285 -1.29 -13.06 7.22
N ASP A 286 -1.17 -13.82 6.14
CA ASP A 286 0.07 -14.49 5.73
C ASP A 286 1.15 -13.49 5.33
N LEU A 287 0.81 -12.44 4.59
CA LEU A 287 1.72 -11.35 4.20
C LEU A 287 1.81 -10.25 5.27
N LYS A 288 1.08 -10.40 6.38
CA LYS A 288 1.06 -9.49 7.53
C LYS A 288 0.81 -8.03 7.14
N THR A 289 -0.05 -7.81 6.14
CA THR A 289 -0.32 -6.45 5.64
C THR A 289 -1.36 -5.72 6.50
N SER A 290 -1.11 -4.42 6.74
CA SER A 290 -2.03 -3.49 7.39
C SER A 290 -2.23 -2.21 6.57
N ALA A 291 -1.91 -2.26 5.28
CA ALA A 291 -2.00 -1.12 4.37
C ALA A 291 -3.10 -1.29 3.33
N VAL A 292 -3.79 -0.19 3.03
CA VAL A 292 -4.82 -0.08 1.99
C VAL A 292 -4.35 0.90 0.93
N LEU A 293 -4.46 0.53 -0.34
CA LEU A 293 -4.18 1.39 -1.48
C LEU A 293 -5.47 1.90 -2.08
N LEU A 294 -5.53 3.21 -2.31
CA LEU A 294 -6.58 3.90 -3.05
C LEU A 294 -6.03 4.35 -4.40
N ASN A 295 -6.81 4.19 -5.45
CA ASN A 295 -6.42 4.55 -6.80
C ASN A 295 -7.42 5.50 -7.46
N ILE A 296 -6.91 6.52 -8.14
CA ILE A 296 -7.60 7.34 -9.12
C ILE A 296 -6.75 7.53 -10.38
N LYS A 297 -7.41 7.75 -11.50
CA LYS A 297 -6.78 8.12 -12.78
C LYS A 297 -7.37 9.44 -13.27
N PRO A 298 -6.82 10.59 -12.87
CA PRO A 298 -7.25 11.88 -13.38
C PRO A 298 -6.98 11.97 -14.88
N ASP A 299 -8.00 12.27 -15.65
CA ASP A 299 -7.88 12.55 -17.10
C ASP A 299 -8.24 14.01 -17.35
N GLY A 300 -7.25 14.82 -17.67
CA GLY A 300 -7.42 16.24 -17.93
C GLY A 300 -8.22 16.55 -19.22
N VAL A 301 -8.29 15.58 -20.13
CA VAL A 301 -9.01 15.72 -21.40
C VAL A 301 -10.48 15.30 -21.26
N VAL A 302 -10.73 14.20 -20.54
CA VAL A 302 -12.07 13.61 -20.40
C VAL A 302 -12.84 14.21 -19.23
N ASP A 303 -12.16 14.42 -18.10
CA ASP A 303 -12.81 14.87 -16.87
C ASP A 303 -13.03 16.39 -16.80
N ASP A 304 -12.30 17.22 -17.55
CA ASP A 304 -12.35 18.71 -17.57
C ASP A 304 -12.44 19.39 -16.17
N THR A 305 -12.35 18.59 -15.13
CA THR A 305 -12.46 19.01 -13.73
C THR A 305 -11.10 19.10 -13.02
N PHE A 306 -10.09 18.44 -13.58
CA PHE A 306 -8.73 18.54 -13.08
C PHE A 306 -7.98 19.67 -13.78
N VAL A 307 -7.38 20.54 -12.97
CA VAL A 307 -6.57 21.65 -13.44
C VAL A 307 -5.37 21.13 -14.23
N VAL A 308 -5.17 21.65 -15.44
CA VAL A 308 -4.02 21.35 -16.32
C VAL A 308 -3.13 22.58 -16.47
N GLU A 309 -1.93 22.39 -17.03
CA GLU A 309 -0.90 23.44 -17.15
C GLU A 309 -0.54 24.06 -15.79
N ASN A 310 -0.60 23.25 -14.73
CA ASN A 310 -0.44 23.66 -13.36
C ASN A 310 0.50 22.72 -12.58
N THR A 311 0.72 23.06 -11.35
CA THR A 311 1.47 22.25 -10.39
C THR A 311 0.64 22.01 -9.13
N PHE A 312 0.84 20.87 -8.50
CA PHE A 312 0.33 20.62 -7.16
C PHE A 312 1.43 20.05 -6.26
N ARG A 313 1.27 20.19 -4.96
CA ARG A 313 2.22 19.76 -3.92
C ARG A 313 1.56 19.00 -2.78
N GLN A 314 0.23 18.96 -2.78
CA GLN A 314 -0.54 18.35 -1.69
C GLN A 314 -1.61 17.44 -2.25
N MET A 315 -1.80 16.30 -1.61
CA MET A 315 -2.89 15.36 -1.87
C MET A 315 -3.55 14.99 -0.56
N GLY A 316 -4.82 14.60 -0.63
CA GLY A 316 -5.54 14.14 0.55
C GLY A 316 -6.75 13.31 0.20
N VAL A 317 -7.28 12.62 1.21
CA VAL A 317 -8.48 11.79 1.10
C VAL A 317 -9.63 12.48 1.82
N LEU A 318 -10.73 12.75 1.09
CA LEU A 318 -11.98 13.27 1.61
C LEU A 318 -13.05 12.18 1.61
N LYS A 319 -13.80 12.10 2.70
CA LYS A 319 -14.98 11.24 2.83
C LYS A 319 -16.25 12.10 2.87
N ASN A 320 -17.24 11.72 2.08
CA ASN A 320 -18.61 12.30 2.07
C ASN A 320 -18.65 13.83 1.96
N PRO A 321 -17.97 14.47 0.99
CA PRO A 321 -18.12 15.90 0.79
C PRO A 321 -19.54 16.25 0.37
N LEU A 322 -19.95 17.51 0.60
CA LEU A 322 -21.25 18.04 0.20
C LEU A 322 -21.12 18.92 -1.04
N ALA A 323 -22.17 18.94 -1.84
CA ALA A 323 -22.34 19.96 -2.87
C ALA A 323 -22.58 21.35 -2.24
N PRO A 324 -22.47 22.45 -3.02
CA PRO A 324 -22.69 23.80 -2.51
C PRO A 324 -24.08 24.04 -1.89
N ASP A 325 -25.08 23.28 -2.31
CA ASP A 325 -26.45 23.30 -1.76
C ASP A 325 -26.64 22.44 -0.50
N THR A 326 -25.55 21.92 0.04
CA THR A 326 -25.49 21.05 1.23
C THR A 326 -26.05 19.63 1.03
N SER A 327 -26.42 19.24 -0.19
CA SER A 327 -26.72 17.84 -0.51
C SER A 327 -25.44 16.99 -0.59
N PRO A 328 -25.51 15.66 -0.43
CA PRO A 328 -24.34 14.81 -0.67
C PRO A 328 -23.80 14.99 -2.09
N PHE A 329 -22.47 15.17 -2.21
CA PHE A 329 -21.84 15.20 -3.52
C PHE A 329 -21.66 13.77 -4.03
N VAL A 330 -22.22 13.48 -5.22
CA VAL A 330 -22.19 12.15 -5.83
C VAL A 330 -21.51 12.15 -7.21
N GLY A 331 -20.91 13.27 -7.61
CA GLY A 331 -20.17 13.37 -8.87
C GLY A 331 -18.90 12.53 -8.86
N THR A 332 -18.39 12.14 -10.04
CA THR A 332 -17.13 11.39 -10.17
C THR A 332 -15.90 12.28 -9.96
N SER A 333 -16.02 13.58 -10.28
CA SER A 333 -14.95 14.57 -10.11
C SER A 333 -15.52 15.97 -9.98
N ALA A 334 -14.75 16.90 -9.42
CA ALA A 334 -15.11 18.31 -9.34
C ALA A 334 -13.87 19.20 -9.31
N LYS A 335 -13.95 20.35 -10.03
CA LYS A 335 -13.04 21.48 -9.82
C LYS A 335 -13.58 22.31 -8.64
N VAL A 336 -12.72 22.63 -7.69
CA VAL A 336 -13.12 23.25 -6.41
C VAL A 336 -12.84 24.74 -6.38
N LEU A 337 -12.24 25.26 -7.42
CA LEU A 337 -11.75 26.63 -7.51
C LEU A 337 -12.84 27.63 -7.91
N PRO A 338 -12.90 28.81 -7.28
CA PRO A 338 -13.64 29.95 -7.81
C PRO A 338 -12.99 30.48 -9.09
N THR A 339 -13.75 31.25 -9.86
CA THR A 339 -13.30 31.82 -11.13
C THR A 339 -13.46 33.31 -11.22
N ILE A 340 -12.50 33.95 -11.91
CA ILE A 340 -12.58 35.30 -12.44
C ILE A 340 -12.72 35.19 -13.95
N THR A 341 -13.73 35.76 -14.56
CA THR A 341 -13.80 35.95 -16.01
C THR A 341 -13.37 37.38 -16.34
N LEU A 342 -12.38 37.52 -17.22
CA LEU A 342 -11.87 38.79 -17.68
C LEU A 342 -12.62 39.26 -18.95
N VAL A 343 -12.64 40.56 -19.20
CA VAL A 343 -13.18 41.14 -20.44
C VAL A 343 -12.44 40.64 -21.68
N ASN A 344 -11.14 40.42 -21.56
CA ASN A 344 -10.27 39.90 -22.63
C ASN A 344 -9.60 38.60 -22.19
N SER A 345 -8.85 37.97 -23.10
CA SER A 345 -8.06 36.78 -22.76
C SER A 345 -7.11 37.05 -21.61
N SER A 346 -7.02 36.09 -20.70
CA SER A 346 -6.17 36.18 -19.54
C SER A 346 -4.68 36.15 -19.90
N PRO A 347 -3.90 37.11 -19.44
CA PRO A 347 -2.45 37.11 -19.60
C PRO A 347 -1.71 36.41 -18.44
N PHE A 348 -2.43 35.81 -17.49
CA PHE A 348 -1.85 35.36 -16.22
C PHE A 348 -1.27 33.95 -16.30
N GLU A 349 -0.20 33.74 -15.54
CA GLU A 349 0.51 32.46 -15.45
C GLU A 349 0.11 31.70 -14.18
N SER A 350 -0.09 30.39 -14.30
CA SER A 350 -0.32 29.50 -13.17
C SER A 350 0.85 29.53 -12.16
N GLY A 351 0.53 29.40 -10.88
CA GLY A 351 1.50 29.46 -9.78
C GLY A 351 2.00 30.87 -9.43
N LYS A 352 1.41 31.92 -10.02
CA LYS A 352 1.68 33.32 -9.68
C LYS A 352 0.53 33.93 -8.89
N THR A 353 0.77 35.07 -8.24
CA THR A 353 -0.27 35.83 -7.54
C THR A 353 -0.82 36.94 -8.41
N ILE A 354 -2.12 37.17 -8.28
CA ILE A 354 -2.82 38.34 -8.84
C ILE A 354 -3.34 39.23 -7.72
N THR A 355 -3.43 40.53 -8.00
CA THR A 355 -3.90 41.54 -7.03
C THR A 355 -4.95 42.44 -7.67
N GLY A 356 -6.09 42.63 -6.98
CA GLY A 356 -7.15 43.55 -7.37
C GLY A 356 -6.77 44.98 -7.07
N SER A 357 -7.01 45.91 -8.02
CA SER A 357 -6.58 47.30 -7.95
C SER A 357 -7.44 48.13 -6.98
N VAL A 358 -8.69 47.73 -6.73
CA VAL A 358 -9.65 48.43 -5.86
C VAL A 358 -9.79 47.70 -4.52
N SER A 359 -10.12 46.40 -4.61
CA SER A 359 -10.31 45.58 -3.41
C SER A 359 -9.03 45.33 -2.62
N GLY A 360 -7.86 45.35 -3.29
CA GLY A 360 -6.60 44.88 -2.73
C GLY A 360 -6.65 43.37 -2.41
N ALA A 361 -7.58 42.62 -2.99
CA ALA A 361 -7.65 41.15 -2.90
C ALA A 361 -6.42 40.54 -3.56
N VAL A 362 -5.87 39.47 -2.98
CA VAL A 362 -4.75 38.73 -3.52
C VAL A 362 -5.17 37.25 -3.65
N ALA A 363 -4.77 36.59 -4.73
CA ALA A 363 -5.02 35.18 -4.91
C ALA A 363 -3.89 34.50 -5.71
N HIS A 364 -3.74 33.21 -5.53
CA HIS A 364 -2.90 32.35 -6.38
C HIS A 364 -3.67 31.93 -7.63
N VAL A 365 -3.06 32.05 -8.80
CA VAL A 365 -3.60 31.55 -10.07
C VAL A 365 -3.30 30.06 -10.18
N ASP A 366 -4.34 29.26 -10.27
CA ASP A 366 -4.21 27.81 -10.46
C ASP A 366 -4.26 27.41 -11.94
N GLU A 367 -5.15 28.05 -12.70
CA GLU A 367 -5.29 27.81 -14.14
C GLU A 367 -5.75 29.09 -14.82
N SER A 368 -5.28 29.31 -16.04
CA SER A 368 -5.67 30.46 -16.86
C SER A 368 -5.90 29.96 -18.29
N ALA A 369 -7.16 29.95 -18.72
CA ALA A 369 -7.57 29.48 -20.03
C ALA A 369 -8.54 30.46 -20.69
N GLY A 370 -8.19 30.97 -21.86
CA GLY A 370 -9.00 31.99 -22.54
C GLY A 370 -9.16 33.24 -21.67
N SER A 371 -10.40 33.60 -21.34
CA SER A 371 -10.71 34.71 -20.43
C SER A 371 -10.97 34.30 -18.99
N VAL A 372 -10.86 33.00 -18.67
CA VAL A 372 -11.21 32.45 -17.35
C VAL A 372 -9.94 32.18 -16.55
N VAL A 373 -9.93 32.63 -15.31
CA VAL A 373 -8.86 32.39 -14.32
C VAL A 373 -9.45 31.62 -13.14
N HIS A 374 -8.96 30.43 -12.90
CA HIS A 374 -9.24 29.68 -11.69
C HIS A 374 -8.21 30.05 -10.63
N TYR A 375 -8.64 30.30 -9.42
CA TYR A 375 -7.77 30.78 -8.35
C TYR A 375 -8.13 30.20 -6.99
N HIS A 376 -7.20 30.27 -6.07
CA HIS A 376 -7.48 30.05 -4.64
C HIS A 376 -6.91 31.17 -3.78
N GLN A 377 -7.46 31.27 -2.58
CA GLN A 377 -6.96 32.11 -1.50
C GLN A 377 -6.71 31.23 -0.27
N ASN A 378 -5.63 31.53 0.43
CA ASN A 378 -5.22 30.86 1.65
C ASN A 378 -4.70 31.87 2.68
N GLU A 379 -4.13 31.38 3.80
CA GLU A 379 -3.59 32.25 4.85
C GLU A 379 -2.52 33.24 4.34
N SER A 380 -1.75 32.90 3.32
CA SER A 380 -0.70 33.75 2.78
C SER A 380 -1.22 34.92 1.95
N THR A 381 -2.36 34.73 1.28
CA THR A 381 -3.00 35.78 0.44
C THR A 381 -4.06 36.55 1.19
N GLY A 382 -4.57 36.02 2.29
CA GLY A 382 -5.78 36.50 2.95
C GLY A 382 -7.03 36.14 2.10
N PHE A 383 -8.20 36.58 2.57
CA PHE A 383 -9.50 36.17 2.03
C PHE A 383 -10.38 37.34 1.58
N LYS A 384 -9.76 38.45 1.14
CA LYS A 384 -10.51 39.58 0.57
C LYS A 384 -11.15 39.21 -0.74
N ALA A 385 -12.42 39.53 -0.92
CA ALA A 385 -13.11 39.30 -2.18
C ALA A 385 -12.66 40.32 -3.24
N PHE A 386 -12.56 39.86 -4.49
CA PHE A 386 -12.40 40.73 -5.66
C PHE A 386 -13.71 41.48 -5.95
N GLU A 387 -13.59 42.66 -6.59
CA GLU A 387 -14.72 43.47 -7.02
C GLU A 387 -14.93 43.39 -8.53
N MET A 388 -16.19 43.36 -8.96
CA MET A 388 -16.52 43.39 -10.40
C MET A 388 -16.10 44.74 -11.00
N GLY A 389 -15.54 44.69 -12.22
CA GLY A 389 -15.09 45.87 -12.94
C GLY A 389 -13.72 46.41 -12.49
N GLU A 390 -13.09 45.83 -11.46
CA GLU A 390 -11.74 46.23 -11.11
C GLU A 390 -10.70 45.58 -12.05
N SER A 391 -9.55 46.24 -12.14
CA SER A 391 -8.40 45.64 -12.85
C SER A 391 -7.61 44.75 -11.91
N VAL A 392 -7.24 43.57 -12.38
CA VAL A 392 -6.30 42.65 -11.69
C VAL A 392 -4.96 42.69 -12.39
N SER A 393 -3.90 42.63 -11.62
CA SER A 393 -2.52 42.60 -12.11
C SER A 393 -1.75 41.43 -11.51
N GLN A 394 -0.83 40.86 -12.26
CA GLN A 394 0.06 39.77 -11.80
C GLN A 394 1.34 40.39 -11.23
N ALA A 395 1.80 39.85 -10.11
CA ALA A 395 3.05 40.28 -9.47
C ALA A 395 4.26 40.00 -10.38
N GLY A 396 5.13 41.01 -10.51
CA GLY A 396 6.41 40.90 -11.23
C GLY A 396 6.36 41.10 -12.74
N VAL A 397 5.16 41.32 -13.32
CA VAL A 397 4.99 41.57 -14.76
C VAL A 397 3.97 42.68 -15.02
N SER A 398 4.14 43.42 -16.15
CA SER A 398 3.21 44.50 -16.51
C SER A 398 1.99 43.98 -17.27
N VAL A 399 1.30 42.99 -16.71
CA VAL A 399 0.07 42.42 -17.28
C VAL A 399 -1.10 42.69 -16.35
N SER A 400 -2.24 43.03 -16.94
CA SER A 400 -3.48 43.30 -16.20
C SER A 400 -4.68 42.89 -17.03
N GLY A 401 -5.82 42.62 -16.36
CA GLY A 401 -7.09 42.32 -16.98
C GLY A 401 -8.24 42.92 -16.14
N GLU A 402 -9.29 43.37 -16.80
CA GLU A 402 -10.50 43.89 -16.13
C GLU A 402 -11.46 42.73 -15.84
N ILE A 403 -12.02 42.66 -14.64
CA ILE A 403 -12.96 41.63 -14.21
C ILE A 403 -14.35 41.89 -14.81
N ALA A 404 -14.79 40.97 -15.68
CA ALA A 404 -16.13 40.98 -16.25
C ALA A 404 -17.15 40.26 -15.33
N SER A 405 -16.76 39.17 -14.69
CA SER A 405 -17.61 38.46 -13.74
C SER A 405 -16.79 37.62 -12.74
N LEU A 406 -17.42 37.32 -11.61
CA LEU A 406 -16.93 36.47 -10.55
C LEU A 406 -17.89 35.32 -10.34
N SER A 407 -17.38 34.10 -10.23
CA SER A 407 -18.19 32.93 -9.93
C SER A 407 -17.57 32.14 -8.76
N PRO A 408 -18.37 31.78 -7.75
CA PRO A 408 -17.91 30.89 -6.71
C PRO A 408 -17.58 29.50 -7.27
N SER A 409 -16.89 28.68 -6.52
CA SER A 409 -16.76 27.26 -6.84
C SER A 409 -18.14 26.60 -6.92
N ASN A 410 -18.40 25.88 -8.01
CA ASN A 410 -19.66 25.16 -8.21
C ASN A 410 -19.52 23.65 -8.01
N GLY A 411 -18.32 23.14 -7.76
CA GLY A 411 -18.06 21.72 -7.65
C GLY A 411 -18.53 21.14 -6.33
N ILE A 412 -17.85 21.49 -5.25
CA ILE A 412 -18.18 21.03 -3.89
C ILE A 412 -18.05 22.17 -2.88
N ASN A 413 -18.67 21.99 -1.72
CA ASN A 413 -18.33 22.77 -0.54
C ASN A 413 -17.01 22.20 0.05
N ARG A 414 -15.88 22.86 -0.24
CA ARG A 414 -14.54 22.41 0.18
C ARG A 414 -14.37 22.30 1.71
N PHE A 415 -15.22 22.95 2.50
CA PHE A 415 -15.20 22.91 3.95
C PHE A 415 -16.15 21.87 4.55
N SER A 416 -16.68 20.96 3.72
CA SER A 416 -17.54 19.85 4.11
C SER A 416 -16.82 18.50 3.98
N GLY A 417 -17.49 17.45 4.46
CA GLY A 417 -16.90 16.11 4.51
C GLY A 417 -15.80 15.98 5.55
N GLU A 418 -15.19 14.83 5.62
CA GLU A 418 -14.12 14.47 6.56
C GLU A 418 -12.80 14.31 5.81
N VAL A 419 -11.73 14.96 6.28
CA VAL A 419 -10.37 14.76 5.75
C VAL A 419 -9.72 13.66 6.56
N LEU A 420 -9.38 12.56 5.91
CA LEU A 420 -8.83 11.37 6.56
C LEU A 420 -7.32 11.22 6.38
N TYR A 421 -6.76 11.87 5.37
CA TYR A 421 -5.35 11.76 5.03
C TYR A 421 -4.88 13.03 4.31
N ILE A 422 -3.70 13.50 4.64
CA ILE A 422 -3.02 14.61 3.96
C ILE A 422 -1.57 14.18 3.72
N GLU A 423 -1.10 14.42 2.51
CA GLU A 423 0.30 14.18 2.11
C GLU A 423 0.85 15.40 1.38
N ASN A 424 1.99 15.90 1.87
CA ASN A 424 2.77 16.94 1.21
C ASN A 424 3.88 16.29 0.37
N ARG A 425 4.06 16.74 -0.88
CA ARG A 425 4.98 16.15 -1.86
C ARG A 425 5.84 17.21 -2.53
N ALA A 426 6.94 16.77 -3.13
CA ALA A 426 7.64 17.59 -4.10
C ALA A 426 6.71 17.97 -5.27
N ARG A 427 6.93 19.15 -5.83
CA ARG A 427 6.13 19.68 -6.94
C ARG A 427 5.90 18.65 -8.05
N ILE A 428 4.65 18.41 -8.37
CA ILE A 428 4.22 17.63 -9.53
C ILE A 428 3.58 18.60 -10.52
N ARG A 429 4.08 18.62 -11.77
CA ARG A 429 3.48 19.40 -12.85
C ARG A 429 2.50 18.52 -13.61
N ARG A 430 1.37 19.09 -14.01
CA ARG A 430 0.37 18.49 -14.87
C ARG A 430 0.33 19.24 -16.19
N ASP A 431 0.54 18.53 -17.28
CA ASP A 431 0.41 19.04 -18.63
C ASP A 431 -0.95 18.60 -19.26
N ALA A 432 -1.46 19.34 -20.26
CA ALA A 432 -2.81 19.15 -20.79
C ALA A 432 -3.08 17.73 -21.34
N GLU A 433 -2.07 17.07 -21.89
CA GLU A 433 -2.20 15.73 -22.48
C GLU A 433 -1.71 14.60 -21.55
N GLN A 434 -1.31 14.93 -20.33
CA GLN A 434 -0.76 13.99 -19.37
C GLN A 434 -1.87 13.19 -18.69
N GLN A 435 -1.71 11.87 -18.67
CA GLN A 435 -2.51 10.96 -17.84
C GLN A 435 -1.71 10.56 -16.61
N GLU A 436 -2.34 10.63 -15.47
CA GLU A 436 -1.74 10.22 -14.20
C GLU A 436 -2.44 9.01 -13.64
N ASP A 437 -1.69 8.23 -12.87
CA ASP A 437 -2.17 7.11 -12.08
C ASP A 437 -1.74 7.38 -10.63
N ILE A 438 -2.65 7.95 -9.85
CA ILE A 438 -2.40 8.32 -8.45
C ILE A 438 -2.79 7.15 -7.55
N LYS A 439 -1.81 6.67 -6.79
CA LYS A 439 -1.97 5.61 -5.80
C LYS A 439 -1.56 6.13 -4.43
N ILE A 440 -2.50 6.20 -3.50
CA ILE A 440 -2.25 6.54 -2.11
C ILE A 440 -2.27 5.26 -1.28
N VAL A 441 -1.22 5.03 -0.49
CA VAL A 441 -1.14 3.90 0.44
C VAL A 441 -1.28 4.43 1.86
N ILE A 442 -2.33 3.97 2.54
CA ILE A 442 -2.61 4.29 3.93
C ILE A 442 -2.25 3.07 4.79
N THR A 443 -1.28 3.24 5.68
CA THR A 443 -0.91 2.23 6.69
C THR A 443 -1.56 2.60 8.03
N VAL A 444 -2.24 1.66 8.66
CA VAL A 444 -2.98 1.86 9.92
C VAL A 444 -2.43 0.98 11.05
#